data_52b46c8f3111be746e2a884606c12711
#
_entry.id   52b46c8f3111be746e2a884606c12711
#
_cell.length_a   1.000
_cell.length_b   1.000
_cell.length_c   1.000
_cell.angle_alpha   90.00
_cell.angle_beta   90.00
_cell.angle_gamma   90.00
#
_symmetry.space_group_name_H-M   'P 1'
#
loop_
_entity.id
_entity.type
_entity.pdbx_description
1 polymer ?
#
loop_
_entity_poly.entity_id
_entity_poly.type
_entity_poly.pdbx_seq_one_letter_code
_entity_poly.pdbx_strand_id
1 'polypeptide(L)'
;MATLAARSGISAAVHLSQSCPKKKIAMLERRENIGGTWDLFKYPGIRSDSDMHTLGFSFKPWNAQKSIADGPSIMQYLNETVEEYGLKEKISFSHRVVAANWSSADALWWLTVDADGFQKQMSCNLLFMCSGYYSNDVAYDAQIPGMDSFNGHLVHPQIWPEGLDYRGKRVVVS
;
A
#
# COMPACT_ATOMS: atom_id res chain seq x y z
N MET A 1 13.53 0.82 12.90
CA MET A 1 13.39 0.58 11.46
C MET A 1 12.01 1.02 11.05
N ALA A 2 11.86 1.75 9.96
CA ALA A 2 10.57 2.23 9.47
C ALA A 2 10.28 1.64 8.07
N THR A 3 9.04 1.28 7.81
CA THR A 3 8.53 0.76 6.53
C THR A 3 7.06 1.13 6.38
N LEU A 4 6.49 1.04 5.16
CA LEU A 4 5.06 1.26 4.90
C LEU A 4 4.28 -0.05 5.00
N ALA A 5 3.01 -0.01 5.42
CA ALA A 5 2.16 -1.18 5.62
C ALA A 5 1.52 -1.72 4.31
N ALA A 6 2.20 -1.52 3.18
CA ALA A 6 1.92 -2.22 1.93
C ALA A 6 2.46 -3.66 1.98
N ARG A 7 2.14 -4.48 0.98
CA ARG A 7 2.58 -5.89 0.89
C ARG A 7 4.08 -6.06 1.18
N SER A 8 4.94 -5.24 0.54
CA SER A 8 6.39 -5.30 0.72
C SER A 8 6.82 -4.97 2.15
N GLY A 9 6.17 -4.01 2.79
CA GLY A 9 6.44 -3.63 4.18
C GLY A 9 6.04 -4.72 5.17
N ILE A 10 4.91 -5.39 4.95
CA ILE A 10 4.47 -6.54 5.74
C ILE A 10 5.52 -7.65 5.62
N SER A 11 5.95 -7.99 4.40
CA SER A 11 7.00 -8.99 4.17
C SER A 11 8.30 -8.64 4.91
N ALA A 12 8.78 -7.42 4.74
CA ALA A 12 9.98 -6.95 5.42
C ALA A 12 9.87 -7.06 6.95
N ALA A 13 8.72 -6.67 7.51
CA ALA A 13 8.49 -6.72 8.95
C ALA A 13 8.48 -8.15 9.51
N VAL A 14 7.87 -9.12 8.78
CA VAL A 14 7.89 -10.53 9.18
C VAL A 14 9.32 -11.06 9.19
N HIS A 15 10.03 -10.93 8.05
CA HIS A 15 11.41 -11.43 7.96
C HIS A 15 12.34 -10.83 9.02
N LEU A 16 12.19 -9.52 9.27
CA LEU A 16 13.00 -8.86 10.29
C LEU A 16 12.62 -9.26 11.71
N SER A 17 11.33 -9.47 11.99
CA SER A 17 10.89 -9.97 13.30
C SER A 17 11.46 -11.36 13.58
N GLN A 18 11.56 -12.21 12.56
CA GLN A 18 12.13 -13.55 12.66
C GLN A 18 13.67 -13.55 12.74
N SER A 19 14.33 -12.80 11.83
CA SER A 19 15.78 -12.81 11.72
C SER A 19 16.49 -11.90 12.72
N CYS A 20 15.81 -10.87 13.20
CA CYS A 20 16.35 -9.85 14.10
C CYS A 20 15.42 -9.59 15.30
N PRO A 21 15.08 -10.62 16.13
CA PRO A 21 14.03 -10.51 17.15
C PRO A 21 14.33 -9.49 18.25
N LYS A 22 15.61 -9.10 18.42
CA LYS A 22 16.01 -8.07 19.39
C LYS A 22 15.90 -6.64 18.88
N LYS A 23 15.57 -6.44 17.60
CA LYS A 23 15.45 -5.11 16.99
C LYS A 23 14.01 -4.60 17.10
N LYS A 24 13.88 -3.30 17.41
CA LYS A 24 12.58 -2.64 17.38
C LYS A 24 12.21 -2.30 15.93
N ILE A 25 10.99 -2.65 15.55
CA ILE A 25 10.42 -2.42 14.22
C ILE A 25 9.23 -1.50 14.38
N ALA A 26 9.15 -0.46 13.55
CA ALA A 26 7.98 0.38 13.40
C ALA A 26 7.58 0.42 11.92
N MET A 27 6.30 0.31 11.65
CA MET A 27 5.71 0.47 10.32
C MET A 27 4.89 1.76 10.32
N LEU A 28 5.21 2.67 9.41
CA LEU A 28 4.50 3.94 9.28
C LEU A 28 3.62 3.86 8.02
N GLU A 29 2.33 3.93 8.20
CA GLU A 29 1.36 3.91 7.11
C GLU A 29 0.61 5.24 7.06
N ARG A 30 0.64 5.90 5.89
CA ARG A 30 -0.05 7.20 5.71
C ARG A 30 -1.58 7.08 5.72
N ARG A 31 -2.10 5.93 5.33
CA ARG A 31 -3.53 5.64 5.26
C ARG A 31 -4.04 5.07 6.58
N GLU A 32 -5.34 4.93 6.68
CA GLU A 32 -6.02 4.33 7.83
C GLU A 32 -6.02 2.79 7.78
N ASN A 33 -5.65 2.22 6.63
CA ASN A 33 -5.65 0.77 6.40
C ASN A 33 -4.32 0.31 5.82
N ILE A 34 -4.00 -0.97 6.03
CA ILE A 34 -2.93 -1.66 5.31
C ILE A 34 -3.34 -1.92 3.85
N GLY A 35 -2.42 -2.44 3.05
CA GLY A 35 -2.71 -2.99 1.72
C GLY A 35 -2.21 -2.16 0.56
N GLY A 36 -1.90 -0.87 0.77
CA GLY A 36 -1.38 0.00 -0.29
C GLY A 36 -2.30 0.03 -1.51
N THR A 37 -1.81 -0.42 -2.67
CA THR A 37 -2.56 -0.49 -3.93
C THR A 37 -3.91 -1.21 -3.78
N TRP A 38 -3.96 -2.32 -3.04
CA TRP A 38 -5.17 -3.13 -2.87
C TRP A 38 -6.23 -2.47 -1.98
N ASP A 39 -5.86 -1.55 -1.14
CA ASP A 39 -6.78 -0.69 -0.38
C ASP A 39 -7.10 0.61 -1.13
N LEU A 40 -6.19 1.13 -1.96
CA LEU A 40 -6.36 2.38 -2.68
C LEU A 40 -7.38 2.25 -3.83
N PHE A 41 -7.26 1.21 -4.65
CA PHE A 41 -8.10 1.04 -5.83
C PHE A 41 -9.37 0.26 -5.49
N LYS A 42 -10.52 0.81 -5.83
CA LYS A 42 -11.86 0.26 -5.51
C LYS A 42 -12.71 -0.01 -6.76
N TYR A 43 -12.13 0.06 -7.96
CA TYR A 43 -12.89 -0.16 -9.18
C TYR A 43 -13.37 -1.63 -9.29
N PRO A 44 -14.53 -1.86 -9.93
CA PRO A 44 -15.10 -3.20 -10.07
C PRO A 44 -14.19 -4.17 -10.81
N GLY A 45 -14.06 -5.37 -10.28
CA GLY A 45 -13.24 -6.41 -10.88
C GLY A 45 -11.73 -6.28 -10.66
N ILE A 46 -11.30 -5.38 -9.76
CA ILE A 46 -9.89 -5.32 -9.36
C ILE A 46 -9.38 -6.70 -8.94
N ARG A 47 -8.29 -7.11 -9.53
CA ARG A 47 -7.67 -8.41 -9.30
C ARG A 47 -6.17 -8.36 -9.57
N SER A 48 -5.46 -9.36 -9.11
CA SER A 48 -4.07 -9.57 -9.47
C SER A 48 -3.93 -9.85 -10.98
N ASP A 49 -2.90 -9.30 -11.59
CA ASP A 49 -2.44 -9.62 -12.96
C ASP A 49 -1.44 -10.79 -12.97
N SER A 50 -0.91 -11.13 -11.80
CA SER A 50 -0.02 -12.28 -11.59
C SER A 50 -0.67 -13.28 -10.65
N ASP A 51 -0.24 -14.54 -10.71
CA ASP A 51 -0.75 -15.58 -9.83
C ASP A 51 -0.29 -15.38 -8.37
N MET A 52 -1.16 -15.72 -7.44
CA MET A 52 -0.90 -15.57 -6.01
C MET A 52 0.08 -16.60 -5.45
N HIS A 53 0.34 -17.70 -6.16
CA HIS A 53 1.37 -18.65 -5.72
C HIS A 53 2.76 -18.03 -5.87
N THR A 54 2.97 -17.17 -6.88
CA THR A 54 4.18 -16.36 -7.05
C THR A 54 4.15 -15.10 -6.19
N LEU A 55 3.00 -14.40 -6.12
CA LEU A 55 2.85 -13.17 -5.35
C LEU A 55 2.73 -13.40 -3.84
N GLY A 56 2.29 -14.56 -3.38
CA GLY A 56 2.17 -14.92 -1.97
C GLY A 56 3.51 -14.81 -1.24
N PHE A 57 3.45 -14.67 0.07
CA PHE A 57 4.67 -14.68 0.90
C PHE A 57 5.21 -16.10 1.02
N SER A 58 6.53 -16.26 0.95
CA SER A 58 7.19 -17.56 1.14
C SER A 58 6.91 -18.17 2.51
N PHE A 59 6.73 -17.35 3.52
CA PHE A 59 6.41 -17.75 4.90
C PHE A 59 4.91 -17.98 5.14
N LYS A 60 4.04 -17.54 4.23
CA LYS A 60 2.58 -17.77 4.23
C LYS A 60 2.12 -18.01 2.78
N PRO A 61 2.25 -19.24 2.26
CA PRO A 61 1.85 -19.56 0.89
C PRO A 61 0.37 -19.31 0.66
N TRP A 62 0.02 -18.92 -0.57
CA TRP A 62 -1.37 -18.82 -0.99
C TRP A 62 -1.97 -20.22 -1.17
N ASN A 63 -3.01 -20.55 -0.39
CA ASN A 63 -3.62 -21.86 -0.38
C ASN A 63 -5.01 -21.90 -1.00
N ALA A 64 -5.53 -20.77 -1.49
CA ALA A 64 -6.83 -20.76 -2.17
C ALA A 64 -6.72 -21.34 -3.58
N GLN A 65 -7.78 -21.99 -4.03
CA GLN A 65 -7.84 -22.65 -5.34
C GLN A 65 -7.69 -21.67 -6.51
N LYS A 66 -8.19 -20.44 -6.34
CA LYS A 66 -8.13 -19.39 -7.36
C LYS A 66 -6.75 -18.73 -7.35
N SER A 67 -5.96 -18.97 -8.40
CA SER A 67 -4.60 -18.41 -8.52
C SER A 67 -4.59 -16.89 -8.78
N ILE A 68 -5.48 -16.38 -9.64
CA ILE A 68 -5.67 -14.95 -9.88
C ILE A 68 -6.72 -14.43 -8.90
N ALA A 69 -6.26 -13.82 -7.82
CA ALA A 69 -7.14 -13.37 -6.75
C ALA A 69 -7.72 -11.98 -7.01
N ASP A 70 -8.95 -11.78 -6.56
CA ASP A 70 -9.57 -10.45 -6.51
C ASP A 70 -9.03 -9.59 -5.35
N GLY A 71 -9.22 -8.29 -5.45
CA GLY A 71 -8.75 -7.34 -4.45
C GLY A 71 -9.20 -7.68 -3.01
N PRO A 72 -10.47 -7.96 -2.75
CA PRO A 72 -10.94 -8.37 -1.43
C PRO A 72 -10.22 -9.60 -0.87
N SER A 73 -9.99 -10.64 -1.68
CA SER A 73 -9.26 -11.84 -1.26
C SER A 73 -7.80 -11.53 -0.90
N ILE A 74 -7.16 -10.64 -1.67
CA ILE A 74 -5.79 -10.18 -1.36
C ILE A 74 -5.77 -9.38 -0.06
N MET A 75 -6.72 -8.48 0.14
CA MET A 75 -6.83 -7.72 1.38
C MET A 75 -7.06 -8.61 2.60
N GLN A 76 -7.91 -9.63 2.47
CA GLN A 76 -8.10 -10.62 3.52
C GLN A 76 -6.78 -11.32 3.86
N TYR A 77 -6.07 -11.82 2.86
CA TYR A 77 -4.77 -12.48 3.02
C TYR A 77 -3.73 -11.60 3.73
N LEU A 78 -3.68 -10.30 3.38
CA LEU A 78 -2.78 -9.34 4.03
C LEU A 78 -3.17 -9.09 5.50
N ASN A 79 -4.46 -8.94 5.80
CA ASN A 79 -4.96 -8.75 7.16
C ASN A 79 -4.67 -9.97 8.04
N GLU A 80 -4.97 -11.17 7.54
CA GLU A 80 -4.64 -12.42 8.21
C GLU A 80 -3.14 -12.54 8.50
N THR A 81 -2.30 -12.12 7.55
CA THR A 81 -0.84 -12.11 7.73
C THR A 81 -0.41 -11.16 8.85
N VAL A 82 -0.96 -9.95 8.88
CA VAL A 82 -0.66 -8.96 9.93
C VAL A 82 -1.06 -9.49 11.31
N GLU A 83 -2.20 -10.16 11.42
CA GLU A 83 -2.70 -10.75 12.66
C GLU A 83 -1.85 -11.94 13.09
N GLU A 84 -1.63 -12.91 12.21
CA GLU A 84 -0.88 -14.15 12.48
C GLU A 84 0.55 -13.87 12.94
N TYR A 85 1.20 -12.86 12.36
CA TYR A 85 2.58 -12.51 12.70
C TYR A 85 2.70 -11.39 13.73
N GLY A 86 1.61 -11.00 14.39
CA GLY A 86 1.59 -10.02 15.48
C GLY A 86 2.15 -8.65 15.06
N LEU A 87 1.84 -8.20 13.85
CA LEU A 87 2.38 -6.94 13.33
C LEU A 87 1.50 -5.73 13.67
N LYS A 88 0.25 -5.94 14.08
CA LYS A 88 -0.73 -4.86 14.29
C LYS A 88 -0.21 -3.75 15.19
N GLU A 89 0.42 -4.12 16.30
CA GLU A 89 0.98 -3.16 17.27
C GLU A 89 2.23 -2.43 16.77
N LYS A 90 2.82 -2.90 15.67
CA LYS A 90 3.99 -2.27 15.05
C LYS A 90 3.60 -1.25 13.97
N ILE A 91 2.32 -1.18 13.59
CA ILE A 91 1.82 -0.28 12.54
C ILE A 91 1.26 0.98 13.19
N SER A 92 1.75 2.13 12.74
CA SER A 92 1.18 3.43 13.03
C SER A 92 0.48 3.93 11.77
N PHE A 93 -0.84 3.95 11.79
CA PHE A 93 -1.67 4.52 10.72
C PHE A 93 -1.70 6.04 10.78
N SER A 94 -2.16 6.69 9.72
CA SER A 94 -2.17 8.16 9.57
C SER A 94 -0.80 8.81 9.83
N HIS A 95 0.28 8.09 9.51
CA HIS A 95 1.65 8.50 9.73
C HIS A 95 2.39 8.60 8.40
N ARG A 96 2.38 9.78 7.80
CA ARG A 96 3.04 10.06 6.52
C ARG A 96 4.48 10.50 6.74
N VAL A 97 5.44 9.74 6.23
CA VAL A 97 6.83 10.22 6.15
C VAL A 97 6.92 11.26 5.04
N VAL A 98 7.19 12.51 5.40
CA VAL A 98 7.29 13.64 4.45
C VAL A 98 8.74 13.98 4.10
N ALA A 99 9.69 13.60 4.95
CA ALA A 99 11.12 13.71 4.65
C ALA A 99 11.91 12.63 5.36
N ALA A 100 13.01 12.20 4.75
CA ALA A 100 13.97 11.27 5.32
C ALA A 100 15.39 11.73 4.99
N ASN A 101 16.18 12.03 6.01
CA ASN A 101 17.53 12.56 5.87
C ASN A 101 18.51 11.65 6.60
N TRP A 102 19.57 11.25 5.92
CA TRP A 102 20.66 10.50 6.53
C TRP A 102 21.66 11.41 7.22
N SER A 103 22.02 11.09 8.46
CA SER A 103 23.11 11.70 9.19
C SER A 103 24.28 10.72 9.32
N SER A 104 25.38 11.00 8.64
CA SER A 104 26.58 10.16 8.75
C SER A 104 27.28 10.32 10.12
N ALA A 105 27.11 11.47 10.75
CA ALA A 105 27.66 11.72 12.09
C ALA A 105 26.97 10.85 13.15
N ASP A 106 25.65 10.71 13.05
CA ASP A 106 24.84 9.94 14.00
C ASP A 106 24.65 8.48 13.57
N ALA A 107 24.98 8.15 12.32
CA ALA A 107 24.64 6.87 11.65
C ALA A 107 23.14 6.53 11.75
N LEU A 108 22.29 7.54 11.51
CA LEU A 108 20.84 7.46 11.66
C LEU A 108 20.12 8.11 10.47
N TRP A 109 18.96 7.56 10.14
CA TRP A 109 17.93 8.25 9.39
C TRP A 109 17.09 9.12 10.33
N TRP A 110 16.95 10.38 10.00
CA TRP A 110 16.01 11.30 10.62
C TRP A 110 14.79 11.46 9.73
N LEU A 111 13.63 11.11 10.27
CA LEU A 111 12.36 11.12 9.55
C LEU A 111 11.50 12.27 10.07
N THR A 112 11.00 13.10 9.18
CA THR A 112 9.89 14.00 9.48
C THR A 112 8.59 13.28 9.15
N VAL A 113 7.73 13.11 10.12
CA VAL A 113 6.48 12.37 10.00
C VAL A 113 5.32 13.31 10.29
N ASP A 114 4.39 13.40 9.35
CA ASP A 114 3.07 14.01 9.59
C ASP A 114 2.15 12.93 10.18
N ALA A 115 1.68 13.17 11.38
CA ALA A 115 0.77 12.30 12.11
C ALA A 115 -0.51 13.09 12.39
N ASP A 116 -1.55 12.88 11.58
CA ASP A 116 -2.84 13.58 11.69
C ASP A 116 -2.71 15.12 11.70
N GLY A 117 -1.84 15.66 10.82
CA GLY A 117 -1.57 17.10 10.72
C GLY A 117 -0.53 17.64 11.72
N PHE A 118 0.00 16.81 12.60
CA PHE A 118 1.09 17.18 13.51
C PHE A 118 2.41 16.60 13.07
N GLN A 119 3.39 17.47 12.84
CA GLN A 119 4.72 16.99 12.49
C GLN A 119 5.51 16.56 13.73
N LYS A 120 6.11 15.37 13.62
CA LYS A 120 7.04 14.83 14.62
C LYS A 120 8.32 14.31 13.99
N GLN A 121 9.39 14.32 14.76
CA GLN A 121 10.67 13.73 14.37
C GLN A 121 10.80 12.33 14.92
N MET A 122 11.26 11.42 14.08
CA MET A 122 11.61 10.05 14.44
C MET A 122 12.99 9.73 13.90
N SER A 123 13.66 8.73 14.46
CA SER A 123 14.92 8.25 13.93
C SER A 123 14.97 6.73 13.84
N CYS A 124 15.77 6.22 12.89
CA CYS A 124 16.01 4.79 12.76
C CYS A 124 17.40 4.52 12.15
N ASN A 125 17.98 3.37 12.50
CA ASN A 125 19.25 2.93 11.92
C ASN A 125 19.06 2.37 10.49
N LEU A 126 17.89 1.83 10.19
CA LEU A 126 17.60 1.21 8.91
C LEU A 126 16.20 1.63 8.46
N LEU A 127 16.10 2.11 7.23
CA LEU A 127 14.86 2.54 6.60
C LEU A 127 14.57 1.66 5.39
N PHE A 128 13.38 1.02 5.39
CA PHE A 128 12.86 0.29 4.23
C PHE A 128 11.80 1.13 3.53
N MET A 129 12.07 1.53 2.30
CA MET A 129 11.16 2.30 1.45
C MET A 129 10.23 1.34 0.71
N CYS A 130 9.00 1.18 1.22
CA CYS A 130 8.00 0.26 0.66
C CYS A 130 6.77 1.03 0.10
N SER A 131 6.96 2.26 -0.36
CA SER A 131 5.89 3.15 -0.82
C SER A 131 5.24 2.77 -2.15
N GLY A 132 5.87 1.86 -2.90
CA GLY A 132 5.44 1.57 -4.27
C GLY A 132 5.75 2.72 -5.24
N TYR A 133 5.15 2.69 -6.41
CA TYR A 133 5.38 3.68 -7.48
C TYR A 133 4.13 4.49 -7.84
N TYR A 134 2.96 4.15 -7.31
CA TYR A 134 1.76 4.97 -7.50
C TYR A 134 1.76 6.18 -6.57
N SER A 135 1.35 7.33 -7.10
CA SER A 135 0.98 8.45 -6.25
C SER A 135 -0.32 8.13 -5.52
N ASN A 136 -0.31 8.22 -4.20
CA ASN A 136 -1.54 8.09 -3.41
C ASN A 136 -2.30 9.42 -3.26
N ASP A 137 -1.70 10.53 -3.67
CA ASP A 137 -2.28 11.87 -3.50
C ASP A 137 -3.05 12.31 -4.74
N VAL A 138 -2.52 11.98 -5.93
CA VAL A 138 -3.06 12.48 -7.19
C VAL A 138 -3.10 11.33 -8.20
N ALA A 139 -4.25 11.14 -8.81
CA ALA A 139 -4.40 10.28 -9.96
C ALA A 139 -3.63 10.86 -11.16
N TYR A 140 -3.00 10.02 -11.95
CA TYR A 140 -2.29 10.46 -13.15
C TYR A 140 -3.26 11.05 -14.17
N ASP A 141 -3.04 12.29 -14.58
CA ASP A 141 -3.80 12.92 -15.65
C ASP A 141 -3.16 12.62 -17.00
N ALA A 142 -3.80 11.74 -17.74
CA ALA A 142 -3.28 11.24 -19.03
C ALA A 142 -3.28 12.26 -20.17
N GLN A 143 -3.92 13.43 -20.03
CA GLN A 143 -3.97 14.51 -21.03
C GLN A 143 -4.34 13.98 -22.44
N ILE A 144 -5.36 13.15 -22.54
CA ILE A 144 -5.76 12.54 -23.82
C ILE A 144 -6.47 13.60 -24.68
N PRO A 145 -6.03 13.86 -25.92
CA PRO A 145 -6.67 14.84 -26.80
C PRO A 145 -8.16 14.55 -26.99
N GLY A 146 -8.98 15.56 -26.80
CA GLY A 146 -10.44 15.46 -26.94
C GLY A 146 -11.20 15.03 -25.69
N MET A 147 -10.52 14.77 -24.55
CA MET A 147 -11.21 14.45 -23.29
C MET A 147 -12.22 15.50 -22.88
N ASP A 148 -11.89 16.78 -23.03
CA ASP A 148 -12.77 17.90 -22.65
C ASP A 148 -14.06 17.97 -23.47
N SER A 149 -14.09 17.38 -24.65
CA SER A 149 -15.27 17.32 -25.53
C SER A 149 -16.11 16.05 -25.32
N PHE A 150 -15.67 15.13 -24.48
CA PHE A 150 -16.40 13.90 -24.22
C PHE A 150 -17.59 14.15 -23.29
N ASN A 151 -18.80 13.82 -23.78
CA ASN A 151 -20.03 14.06 -23.02
C ASN A 151 -20.42 12.93 -22.06
N GLY A 152 -19.62 11.88 -21.95
CA GLY A 152 -19.83 10.77 -21.04
C GLY A 152 -19.07 10.94 -19.72
N HIS A 153 -19.14 9.91 -18.87
CA HIS A 153 -18.36 9.87 -17.64
C HIS A 153 -16.89 9.53 -17.96
N LEU A 154 -15.98 10.40 -17.52
CA LEU A 154 -14.55 10.12 -17.46
C LEU A 154 -14.20 9.74 -16.02
N VAL A 155 -13.63 8.57 -15.84
CA VAL A 155 -13.33 8.03 -14.52
C VAL A 155 -11.91 7.50 -14.47
N HIS A 156 -11.11 8.01 -13.53
CA HIS A 156 -9.83 7.41 -13.23
C HIS A 156 -10.02 6.25 -12.22
N PRO A 157 -9.43 5.07 -12.44
CA PRO A 157 -9.61 3.90 -11.56
C PRO A 157 -9.26 4.14 -10.09
N GLN A 158 -8.30 5.03 -9.81
CA GLN A 158 -7.90 5.40 -8.45
C GLN A 158 -8.98 6.21 -7.71
N ILE A 159 -9.84 6.93 -8.46
CA ILE A 159 -10.91 7.78 -7.93
C ILE A 159 -12.25 7.24 -8.45
N TRP A 160 -12.50 5.96 -8.23
CA TRP A 160 -13.73 5.33 -8.69
C TRP A 160 -14.93 5.85 -7.89
N PRO A 161 -15.95 6.46 -8.54
CA PRO A 161 -17.13 6.95 -7.83
C PRO A 161 -17.95 5.82 -7.24
N GLU A 162 -18.30 5.95 -5.98
CA GLU A 162 -19.26 5.02 -5.36
C GLU A 162 -20.61 5.04 -6.08
N GLY A 163 -21.16 3.86 -6.32
CA GLY A 163 -22.49 3.72 -6.94
C GLY A 163 -22.55 4.05 -8.43
N LEU A 164 -21.43 4.26 -9.13
CA LEU A 164 -21.43 4.48 -10.57
C LEU A 164 -22.08 3.29 -11.29
N ASP A 165 -23.24 3.51 -11.92
CA ASP A 165 -23.92 2.51 -12.74
C ASP A 165 -23.44 2.58 -14.20
N TYR A 166 -22.62 1.63 -14.59
CA TYR A 166 -22.11 1.45 -15.94
C TYR A 166 -22.78 0.28 -16.70
N ARG A 167 -23.79 -0.38 -16.11
CA ARG A 167 -24.51 -1.48 -16.74
C ARG A 167 -25.22 -1.01 -18.00
N GLY A 168 -25.09 -1.76 -19.09
CA GLY A 168 -25.66 -1.42 -20.39
C GLY A 168 -25.01 -0.22 -21.08
N LYS A 169 -23.92 0.33 -20.55
CA LYS A 169 -23.13 1.41 -21.17
C LYS A 169 -22.03 0.85 -22.06
N ARG A 170 -21.65 1.59 -23.07
CA ARG A 170 -20.42 1.35 -23.82
C ARG A 170 -19.26 1.97 -23.01
N VAL A 171 -18.34 1.14 -22.58
CA VAL A 171 -17.19 1.55 -21.78
C VAL A 171 -15.93 1.36 -22.61
N VAL A 172 -15.07 2.36 -22.60
CA VAL A 172 -13.72 2.31 -23.18
C VAL A 172 -12.73 2.42 -22.04
N VAL A 173 -11.72 1.58 -22.06
CA VAL A 173 -10.60 1.59 -21.12
C VAL A 173 -9.33 1.85 -21.92
N SER A 174 -8.53 2.84 -21.51
CA SER A 174 -7.27 3.22 -22.15
C SER A 174 -6.11 3.11 -21.16
#